data_b1c782cb2c46819dc585d151a91a19f5
#
_entry.id   b1c782cb2c46819dc585d151a91a19f5
#
_cell.length_a   1.000
_cell.length_b   1.000
_cell.length_c   1.000
_cell.angle_alpha   90.00
_cell.angle_beta   90.00
_cell.angle_gamma   90.00
#
_symmetry.space_group_name_H-M   'P 1'
#
loop_
_entity.id
_entity.type
_entity.pdbx_description
1 polymer ?
#
loop_
_entity_poly.entity_id
_entity_poly.type
_entity_poly.pdbx_seq_one_letter_code
_entity_poly.pdbx_strand_id
1 'polypeptide(L)'
;MTSGNGRDPRESATRPATASAAPIVLVDGSNVAHSSEGEQPVLANIVAVCDKLREEGYEPVVVVDAALRHQIDDRARYERMVDGGQIKQAPAGTDADYFILSFARELEASVVSNDRFRDRLKSFPDAARRLIRYMVVKGEVVLERRTGRRDD
;
A
#
# COMPACT_ATOMS: atom_id res chain seq x y z
N MET A 1 7.01 -39.66 -10.38
CA MET A 1 6.68 -39.28 -10.33
C MET A 1 6.25 -38.91 -10.17
N THR A 2 6.39 -38.61 -10.16
CA THR A 2 5.90 -37.98 -10.01
C THR A 2 5.65 -37.42 -9.71
N SER A 3 5.86 -37.17 -9.59
CA SER A 3 5.46 -36.43 -9.32
C SER A 3 5.22 -35.88 -9.07
N GLY A 4 5.34 -35.71 -8.95
CA GLY A 4 4.87 -34.95 -8.70
C GLY A 4 4.79 -34.37 -8.53
N ASN A 5 4.95 -34.32 -8.56
CA ASN A 5 4.68 -33.64 -8.44
C ASN A 5 4.33 -33.02 -8.19
N GLY A 6 4.36 -32.82 -8.03
CA GLY A 6 3.87 -32.17 -7.86
C GLY A 6 3.68 -31.42 -7.66
N ARG A 7 3.81 -31.08 -7.65
CA ARG A 7 3.51 -30.31 -7.58
C ARG A 7 3.37 -29.49 -7.69
N ASP A 8 3.44 -29.32 -7.81
CA ASP A 8 3.15 -28.61 -8.01
C ASP A 8 3.05 -27.81 -7.89
N PRO A 9 3.41 -27.38 -7.87
CA PRO A 9 3.23 -26.59 -7.75
C PRO A 9 2.67 -25.97 -8.00
N ARG A 10 2.34 -25.82 -8.11
CA ARG A 10 1.64 -25.45 -8.46
C ARG A 10 1.05 -25.38 -8.02
N GLU A 11 1.06 -25.74 -7.69
CA GLU A 11 0.36 -25.73 -7.41
C GLU A 11 0.06 -25.22 -6.98
N SER A 12 0.47 -24.99 -6.80
CA SER A 12 0.01 -24.40 -6.68
C SER A 12 -0.38 -23.78 -7.08
N ALA A 13 -0.23 -23.58 -7.39
CA ALA A 13 -0.76 -23.00 -7.92
C ALA A 13 -1.72 -22.87 -8.04
N THR A 14 -2.09 -23.05 -8.01
CA THR A 14 -3.03 -22.85 -8.16
C THR A 14 -3.71 -22.56 -7.37
N ARG A 15 -3.77 -22.25 -6.91
CA ARG A 15 -4.43 -21.90 -6.23
C ARG A 15 -5.37 -21.20 -6.41
N PRO A 16 -5.90 -21.40 -6.54
CA PRO A 16 -6.83 -20.81 -6.97
C PRO A 16 -6.99 -19.72 -6.67
N ALA A 17 -6.51 -19.79 -6.60
CA ALA A 17 -6.64 -18.91 -6.33
C ALA A 17 -7.09 -17.89 -6.64
N THR A 18 -7.04 -17.84 -7.26
CA THR A 18 -7.65 -16.95 -7.83
C THR A 18 -8.83 -16.42 -7.27
N ALA A 19 -9.74 -17.07 -7.21
CA ALA A 19 -10.99 -16.59 -6.71
C ALA A 19 -10.87 -16.02 -5.35
N SER A 20 -9.88 -16.45 -4.64
CA SER A 20 -9.74 -15.99 -3.28
C SER A 20 -8.70 -14.90 -3.15
N ALA A 21 -8.20 -14.42 -4.25
CA ALA A 21 -7.20 -13.38 -4.17
C ALA A 21 -7.81 -12.11 -3.60
N ALA A 22 -7.16 -11.55 -2.62
CA ALA A 22 -7.62 -10.31 -2.02
C ALA A 22 -7.36 -9.15 -2.98
N PRO A 23 -8.26 -8.17 -3.03
CA PRO A 23 -8.03 -7.01 -3.87
C PRO A 23 -6.85 -6.21 -3.35
N ILE A 24 -6.06 -5.69 -4.27
CA ILE A 24 -4.89 -4.89 -3.93
C ILE A 24 -5.32 -3.49 -3.56
N VAL A 25 -4.73 -2.96 -2.51
CA VAL A 25 -4.86 -1.56 -2.13
C VAL A 25 -3.45 -1.02 -1.99
N LEU A 26 -3.19 0.11 -2.65
CA LEU A 26 -1.89 0.74 -2.53
C LEU A 26 -1.85 1.60 -1.27
N VAL A 27 -0.71 1.63 -0.63
CA VAL A 27 -0.51 2.42 0.58
C VAL A 27 0.55 3.46 0.27
N ASP A 28 0.21 4.72 0.49
CA ASP A 28 1.15 5.83 0.33
C ASP A 28 2.05 5.80 1.57
N GLY A 29 3.13 5.04 1.48
CA GLY A 29 3.93 4.72 2.65
C GLY A 29 4.61 5.92 3.25
N SER A 30 5.06 6.87 2.43
CA SER A 30 5.70 8.07 2.96
C SER A 30 4.70 8.91 3.75
N ASN A 31 3.48 9.05 3.25
CA ASN A 31 2.44 9.76 3.98
C ASN A 31 2.11 9.07 5.30
N VAL A 32 1.97 7.74 5.26
CA VAL A 32 1.63 6.98 6.46
C VAL A 32 2.75 7.03 7.49
N ALA A 33 4.01 6.91 7.05
CA ALA A 33 5.13 6.94 7.97
C ALA A 33 5.21 8.27 8.71
N HIS A 34 4.81 9.37 8.06
CA HIS A 34 4.87 10.70 8.65
C HIS A 34 3.58 11.10 9.36
N SER A 35 2.66 10.16 9.58
CA SER A 35 1.35 10.52 10.13
C SER A 35 1.35 10.74 11.64
N SER A 36 2.42 10.36 12.35
CA SER A 36 2.52 10.60 13.77
C SER A 36 3.07 11.99 14.03
N GLU A 37 2.86 12.47 15.23
CA GLU A 37 3.50 13.71 15.65
C GLU A 37 4.99 13.50 15.71
N GLY A 38 5.73 14.54 15.46
CA GLY A 38 7.17 14.46 15.43
C GLY A 38 7.67 14.47 14.00
N GLU A 39 8.97 14.59 13.86
CA GLU A 39 9.55 14.78 12.54
C GLU A 39 10.04 13.50 11.90
N GLN A 40 10.28 12.49 12.71
CA GLN A 40 10.84 11.27 12.16
C GLN A 40 9.71 10.36 11.65
N PRO A 41 9.84 9.84 10.43
CA PRO A 41 8.87 8.87 9.95
C PRO A 41 8.99 7.54 10.69
N VAL A 42 7.85 6.90 10.93
CA VAL A 42 7.75 5.75 11.82
C VAL A 42 7.28 4.53 11.03
N LEU A 43 8.10 3.49 10.99
CA LEU A 43 7.77 2.27 10.26
C LEU A 43 6.56 1.56 10.86
N ALA A 44 6.39 1.64 12.17
CA ALA A 44 5.27 0.97 12.83
C ALA A 44 3.92 1.44 12.28
N ASN A 45 3.85 2.69 11.81
CA ASN A 45 2.59 3.17 11.22
C ASN A 45 2.29 2.45 9.92
N ILE A 46 3.32 2.20 9.11
CA ILE A 46 3.13 1.45 7.86
C ILE A 46 2.67 0.04 8.18
N VAL A 47 3.31 -0.60 9.14
CA VAL A 47 2.95 -1.96 9.51
C VAL A 47 1.51 -2.01 10.02
N ALA A 48 1.12 -1.04 10.85
CA ALA A 48 -0.24 -1.01 11.40
C ALA A 48 -1.29 -0.86 10.30
N VAL A 49 -1.03 0.01 9.32
CA VAL A 49 -1.97 0.19 8.21
C VAL A 49 -2.06 -1.07 7.38
N CYS A 50 -0.94 -1.72 7.11
CA CYS A 50 -0.97 -2.96 6.35
C CYS A 50 -1.73 -4.06 7.08
N ASP A 51 -1.52 -4.18 8.39
CA ASP A 51 -2.22 -5.18 9.18
C ASP A 51 -3.72 -4.91 9.17
N LYS A 52 -4.11 -3.65 9.28
CA LYS A 52 -5.52 -3.29 9.25
C LYS A 52 -6.15 -3.64 7.90
N LEU A 53 -5.44 -3.37 6.82
CA LEU A 53 -5.96 -3.68 5.49
C LEU A 53 -6.11 -5.19 5.30
N ARG A 54 -5.14 -5.98 5.76
CA ARG A 54 -5.25 -7.43 5.67
C ARG A 54 -6.41 -7.95 6.49
N GLU A 55 -6.61 -7.37 7.67
CA GLU A 55 -7.73 -7.72 8.52
C GLU A 55 -9.05 -7.50 7.81
N GLU A 56 -9.12 -6.49 6.96
CA GLU A 56 -10.34 -6.19 6.23
C GLU A 56 -10.41 -6.88 4.87
N GLY A 57 -9.48 -7.76 4.57
CA GLY A 57 -9.55 -8.57 3.37
C GLY A 57 -8.81 -8.03 2.17
N TYR A 58 -7.92 -7.06 2.36
CA TYR A 58 -7.17 -6.48 1.26
C TYR A 58 -5.73 -6.96 1.25
N GLU A 59 -5.10 -6.84 0.09
CA GLU A 59 -3.67 -7.09 -0.02
C GLU A 59 -2.97 -5.73 -0.18
N PRO A 60 -2.27 -5.26 0.86
CA PRO A 60 -1.61 -3.96 0.77
C PRO A 60 -0.31 -4.04 -0.01
N VAL A 61 -0.09 -3.04 -0.85
CA VAL A 61 1.18 -2.86 -1.54
C VAL A 61 1.64 -1.46 -1.20
N VAL A 62 2.75 -1.35 -0.47
CA VAL A 62 3.25 -0.07 0.01
C VAL A 62 4.19 0.52 -1.01
N VAL A 63 3.99 1.79 -1.33
CA VAL A 63 4.88 2.52 -2.23
C VAL A 63 5.42 3.72 -1.46
N VAL A 64 6.71 3.94 -1.53
CA VAL A 64 7.38 5.03 -0.83
C VAL A 64 8.31 5.76 -1.79
N ASP A 65 8.67 6.99 -1.44
CA ASP A 65 9.72 7.68 -2.20
C ASP A 65 11.08 7.13 -1.81
N ALA A 66 12.05 7.32 -2.67
CA ALA A 66 13.37 6.73 -2.47
C ALA A 66 14.10 7.33 -1.26
N ALA A 67 13.75 8.54 -0.86
CA ALA A 67 14.44 9.20 0.24
C ALA A 67 14.03 8.66 1.61
N LEU A 68 12.89 8.00 1.70
CA LEU A 68 12.38 7.56 2.99
C LEU A 68 13.37 6.65 3.72
N ARG A 69 14.12 5.85 2.99
CA ARG A 69 15.07 4.92 3.59
C ARG A 69 16.12 5.60 4.45
N HIS A 70 16.40 6.87 4.17
CA HIS A 70 17.42 7.62 4.91
C HIS A 70 16.85 8.30 6.15
N GLN A 71 15.54 8.28 6.32
CA GLN A 71 14.86 9.03 7.38
C GLN A 71 14.12 8.13 8.35
N ILE A 72 13.68 6.96 7.89
CA ILE A 72 12.79 6.12 8.67
C ILE A 72 13.50 5.49 9.86
N ASP A 73 12.77 5.30 10.95
CA ASP A 73 13.28 4.57 12.08
C ASP A 73 13.27 3.07 11.74
N ASP A 74 13.83 2.24 12.56
CA ASP A 74 13.88 0.80 12.36
C ASP A 74 14.30 0.44 10.94
N ARG A 75 15.40 1.03 10.52
CA ARG A 75 15.85 0.90 9.15
C ARG A 75 16.11 -0.54 8.74
N ALA A 76 16.60 -1.36 9.65
CA ALA A 76 16.89 -2.75 9.34
C ALA A 76 15.60 -3.49 8.94
N ARG A 77 14.52 -3.27 9.68
CA ARG A 77 13.24 -3.90 9.33
C ARG A 77 12.70 -3.34 8.03
N TYR A 78 12.84 -2.03 7.83
CA TYR A 78 12.42 -1.40 6.59
C TYR A 78 13.10 -2.05 5.39
N GLU A 79 14.41 -2.24 5.47
CA GLU A 79 15.15 -2.83 4.37
C GLU A 79 14.72 -4.27 4.11
N ARG A 80 14.42 -5.01 5.17
CA ARG A 80 13.91 -6.37 4.98
C ARG A 80 12.56 -6.38 4.26
N MET A 81 11.72 -5.40 4.55
CA MET A 81 10.42 -5.31 3.90
C MET A 81 10.56 -4.90 2.43
N VAL A 82 11.54 -4.06 2.13
CA VAL A 82 11.84 -3.71 0.74
C VAL A 82 12.35 -4.95 0.00
N ASP A 83 13.29 -5.67 0.60
CA ASP A 83 13.86 -6.86 -0.03
C ASP A 83 12.81 -7.94 -0.23
N GLY A 84 11.85 -8.02 0.66
CA GLY A 84 10.78 -9.01 0.57
C GLY A 84 9.64 -8.60 -0.34
N GLY A 85 9.72 -7.41 -0.94
CA GLY A 85 8.70 -6.97 -1.87
C GLY A 85 7.47 -6.35 -1.24
N GLN A 86 7.44 -6.21 0.08
CA GLN A 86 6.29 -5.62 0.77
C GLN A 86 6.26 -4.11 0.63
N ILE A 87 7.43 -3.50 0.49
CA ILE A 87 7.54 -2.07 0.25
C ILE A 87 8.25 -1.87 -1.08
N LYS A 88 7.66 -1.06 -1.96
CA LYS A 88 8.25 -0.73 -3.23
C LYS A 88 8.71 0.71 -3.20
N GLN A 89 9.95 0.94 -3.55
CA GLN A 89 10.50 2.28 -3.59
C GLN A 89 10.37 2.84 -5.00
N ALA A 90 9.78 4.01 -5.12
CA ALA A 90 9.78 4.69 -6.40
C ALA A 90 11.22 5.02 -6.76
N PRO A 91 11.61 4.92 -8.03
CA PRO A 91 12.99 5.19 -8.39
C PRO A 91 13.40 6.61 -8.02
N ALA A 92 14.65 6.76 -7.63
CA ALA A 92 15.18 8.07 -7.26
C ALA A 92 14.98 9.04 -8.43
N GLY A 93 14.59 10.25 -8.11
CA GLY A 93 14.35 11.25 -9.13
C GLY A 93 12.96 11.20 -9.75
N THR A 94 12.14 10.22 -9.42
CA THR A 94 10.77 10.18 -9.92
C THR A 94 9.83 10.81 -8.89
N ASP A 95 8.70 11.26 -9.39
CA ASP A 95 7.63 11.80 -8.56
C ASP A 95 6.87 10.61 -7.95
N ALA A 96 7.00 10.40 -6.66
CA ALA A 96 6.37 9.25 -6.02
C ALA A 96 4.85 9.31 -6.12
N ASP A 97 4.25 10.50 -6.08
CA ASP A 97 2.80 10.63 -6.23
C ASP A 97 2.36 10.16 -7.61
N TYR A 98 3.10 10.57 -8.63
CA TYR A 98 2.77 10.14 -10.00
C TYR A 98 2.90 8.63 -10.12
N PHE A 99 3.94 8.09 -9.50
CA PHE A 99 4.20 6.65 -9.56
C PHE A 99 3.04 5.86 -8.91
N ILE A 100 2.63 6.29 -7.72
CA ILE A 100 1.58 5.56 -7.00
C ILE A 100 0.23 5.71 -7.71
N LEU A 101 -0.07 6.89 -8.24
CA LEU A 101 -1.33 7.09 -8.93
C LEU A 101 -1.39 6.37 -10.27
N SER A 102 -0.26 6.28 -10.98
CA SER A 102 -0.19 5.49 -12.20
C SER A 102 -0.41 4.02 -11.92
N PHE A 103 0.20 3.53 -10.85
CA PHE A 103 0.09 2.14 -10.47
C PHE A 103 -1.36 1.84 -10.05
N ALA A 104 -1.97 2.76 -9.29
CA ALA A 104 -3.36 2.60 -8.88
C ALA A 104 -4.31 2.55 -10.07
N ARG A 105 -4.07 3.40 -11.04
CA ARG A 105 -4.91 3.43 -12.24
C ARG A 105 -4.79 2.13 -13.01
N GLU A 106 -3.57 1.66 -13.16
CA GLU A 106 -3.32 0.44 -13.90
C GLU A 106 -3.99 -0.76 -13.25
N LEU A 107 -3.96 -0.83 -11.93
CA LEU A 107 -4.55 -1.93 -11.18
C LEU A 107 -6.00 -1.68 -10.83
N GLU A 108 -6.52 -0.51 -11.10
CA GLU A 108 -7.86 -0.10 -10.69
C GLU A 108 -8.02 -0.26 -9.18
N ALA A 109 -7.01 0.17 -8.44
CA ALA A 109 -6.92 -0.03 -7.01
C ALA A 109 -7.16 1.27 -6.26
N SER A 110 -7.59 1.15 -5.00
CA SER A 110 -7.68 2.29 -4.11
C SER A 110 -6.30 2.60 -3.52
N VAL A 111 -6.16 3.80 -3.00
CA VAL A 111 -4.92 4.28 -2.41
C VAL A 111 -5.21 4.79 -1.00
N VAL A 112 -4.50 4.27 -0.02
CA VAL A 112 -4.61 4.76 1.36
C VAL A 112 -3.62 5.90 1.53
N SER A 113 -4.13 7.10 1.77
CA SER A 113 -3.31 8.29 1.97
C SER A 113 -4.20 9.39 2.51
N ASN A 114 -3.62 10.34 3.21
CA ASN A 114 -4.32 11.56 3.59
C ASN A 114 -3.98 12.73 2.68
N ASP A 115 -3.07 12.51 1.73
CA ASP A 115 -2.79 13.48 0.68
C ASP A 115 -3.93 13.41 -0.33
N ARG A 116 -4.50 14.54 -0.68
CA ARG A 116 -5.61 14.57 -1.64
C ARG A 116 -5.14 14.63 -3.09
N PHE A 117 -3.84 14.67 -3.32
CA PHE A 117 -3.26 14.67 -4.67
C PHE A 117 -3.80 15.77 -5.57
N ARG A 118 -4.07 16.93 -4.98
CA ARG A 118 -4.71 18.02 -5.73
C ARG A 118 -3.89 18.48 -6.91
N ASP A 119 -2.56 18.43 -6.77
CA ASP A 119 -1.68 18.87 -7.83
C ASP A 119 -1.61 17.87 -8.96
N ARG A 120 -2.24 16.71 -8.82
CA ARG A 120 -2.20 15.64 -9.81
C ARG A 120 -3.53 15.39 -10.47
N LEU A 121 -4.57 16.14 -10.11
CA LEU A 121 -5.92 15.83 -10.59
C LEU A 121 -6.05 15.98 -12.10
N LYS A 122 -5.25 16.87 -12.70
CA LYS A 122 -5.30 17.02 -14.14
C LYS A 122 -4.90 15.73 -14.85
N SER A 123 -3.83 15.07 -14.36
CA SER A 123 -3.37 13.82 -14.94
C SER A 123 -4.15 12.61 -14.43
N PHE A 124 -4.71 12.73 -13.22
CA PHE A 124 -5.41 11.62 -12.59
C PHE A 124 -6.74 12.09 -12.03
N PRO A 125 -7.71 12.34 -12.92
CA PRO A 125 -9.00 12.86 -12.46
C PRO A 125 -9.73 11.91 -11.54
N ASP A 126 -9.39 10.62 -11.55
CA ASP A 126 -10.01 9.64 -10.69
C ASP A 126 -9.38 9.57 -9.30
N ALA A 127 -8.35 10.34 -9.03
CA ALA A 127 -7.59 10.18 -7.79
C ALA A 127 -8.46 10.29 -6.55
N ALA A 128 -9.38 11.25 -6.52
CA ALA A 128 -10.24 11.43 -5.35
C ALA A 128 -11.11 10.22 -5.10
N ARG A 129 -11.57 9.58 -6.16
CA ARG A 129 -12.45 8.44 -6.04
C ARG A 129 -11.71 7.20 -5.53
N ARG A 130 -10.40 7.12 -5.78
CA ARG A 130 -9.62 5.99 -5.34
C ARG A 130 -9.12 6.13 -3.91
N LEU A 131 -9.23 7.31 -3.33
CA LEU A 131 -8.59 7.62 -2.06
C LEU A 131 -9.34 7.05 -0.87
N ILE A 132 -8.62 6.37 0.01
CA ILE A 132 -9.13 5.93 1.30
C ILE A 132 -8.32 6.68 2.35
N ARG A 133 -8.99 7.55 3.10
CA ARG A 133 -8.32 8.30 4.15
C ARG A 133 -8.21 7.44 5.41
N TYR A 134 -7.32 7.81 6.28
CA TYR A 134 -7.07 7.01 7.47
C TYR A 134 -6.66 7.89 8.64
N MET A 135 -6.67 7.30 9.81
CA MET A 135 -6.22 7.97 11.02
C MET A 135 -5.49 6.92 11.84
N VAL A 136 -4.41 7.29 12.50
CA VAL A 136 -3.69 6.40 13.40
C VAL A 136 -3.75 7.03 14.79
N VAL A 137 -4.39 6.36 15.73
CA VAL A 137 -4.54 6.87 17.09
C VAL A 137 -4.02 5.80 18.04
N LYS A 138 -2.93 6.11 18.72
CA LYS A 138 -2.32 5.20 19.70
C LYS A 138 -2.07 3.82 19.10
N GLY A 139 -1.57 3.82 17.88
CA GLY A 139 -1.23 2.59 17.20
C GLY A 139 -2.40 1.89 16.52
N GLU A 140 -3.61 2.41 16.70
CA GLU A 140 -4.77 1.82 16.04
C GLU A 140 -5.13 2.59 14.80
N VAL A 141 -5.42 1.86 13.73
CA VAL A 141 -5.72 2.45 12.45
C VAL A 141 -7.22 2.42 12.21
N VAL A 142 -7.75 3.58 11.82
CA VAL A 142 -9.15 3.70 11.41
C VAL A 142 -9.13 4.11 9.95
N LEU A 143 -9.81 3.34 9.11
CA LEU A 143 -9.91 3.67 7.69
C LEU A 143 -11.25 4.34 7.44
N GLU A 144 -11.20 5.41 6.65
CA GLU A 144 -12.42 6.12 6.32
C GLU A 144 -13.15 5.36 5.23
N ARG A 145 -14.40 4.99 5.49
CA ARG A 145 -15.19 4.32 4.49
C ARG A 145 -15.76 5.32 3.52
N ARG A 146 -15.79 4.96 2.26
CA ARG A 146 -16.33 5.81 1.25
C ARG A 146 -17.78 5.45 1.07
N THR A 147 -18.63 6.15 1.78
CA THR A 147 -20.03 5.82 1.76
C THR A 147 -20.67 5.99 0.41
N GLY A 148 -20.17 6.91 -0.35
CA GLY A 148 -20.74 7.11 -1.67
C GLY A 148 -20.64 5.92 -2.57
N ARG A 149 -19.75 5.01 -2.22
CA ARG A 149 -19.66 3.90 -3.03
C ARG A 149 -20.61 2.90 -2.72
N ARG A 150 -21.18 2.96 -1.65
CA ARG A 150 -22.04 1.97 -1.30
C ARG A 150 -23.25 2.22 -1.82
N ASP A 151 -23.30 2.65 -1.90
CA ASP A 151 -24.36 2.83 -2.23
C ASP A 151 -24.66 3.17 -3.23
N ASP A 152 -24.26 3.16 -3.10
CA ASP A 152 -24.40 3.32 -3.93
C ASP A 152 -24.67 2.95 -4.49
#